data_09fbc29f3d5f0aadc2a25d9c7157c03e
#
_entry.id   09fbc29f3d5f0aadc2a25d9c7157c03e
#
_cell.length_a   1.000
_cell.length_b   1.000
_cell.length_c   1.000
_cell.angle_alpha   90.00
_cell.angle_beta   90.00
_cell.angle_gamma   90.00
#
_symmetry.space_group_name_H-M   'P 1'
#
loop_
_entity.id
_entity.type
_entity.pdbx_description
1 polymer ?
#
loop_
_entity_poly.entity_id
_entity_poly.type
_entity_poly.pdbx_seq_one_letter_code
_entity_poly.pdbx_strand_id
1 'polypeptide(L)'
;MRDINQWTGVGRLGKKPELKETVNKVPVVDFSIANSRDYKDRDGNEVKRTNWINCRAYKGLAETICTYLDRGSRVGIVGELTVDEWEDKTTGEKKWKTYVLVTELEFLDPKKDSDTASSGSGQPVTQPQYEPYTQPYTPGNYAAIDEDVF
;
A
#
# COMPACT_ATOMS: atom_id res chain seq x y z
N MET A 1 -13.07 -15.44 20.89
CA MET A 1 -13.29 -14.08 20.35
C MET A 1 -12.05 -13.75 19.52
N ARG A 2 -12.18 -13.20 18.33
CA ARG A 2 -11.05 -12.83 17.48
C ARG A 2 -11.08 -11.30 17.32
N ASP A 3 -10.00 -10.66 17.74
CA ASP A 3 -9.87 -9.21 17.59
C ASP A 3 -9.55 -8.86 16.13
N ILE A 4 -10.00 -7.68 15.71
CA ILE A 4 -9.73 -7.18 14.36
C ILE A 4 -8.30 -6.65 14.33
N ASN A 5 -7.49 -7.19 13.43
CA ASN A 5 -6.17 -6.70 13.13
C ASN A 5 -6.01 -6.67 11.60
N GLN A 6 -6.28 -5.51 11.01
CA GLN A 6 -6.20 -5.34 9.57
C GLN A 6 -5.49 -4.03 9.25
N TRP A 7 -4.48 -4.12 8.42
CA TRP A 7 -3.77 -2.99 7.86
C TRP A 7 -3.93 -2.97 6.34
N THR A 8 -4.26 -1.82 5.78
CA THR A 8 -4.41 -1.65 4.33
C THR A 8 -3.70 -0.38 3.90
N GLY A 9 -2.95 -0.44 2.84
CA GLY A 9 -2.24 0.72 2.31
C GLY A 9 -1.70 0.53 0.92
N VAL A 10 -1.39 1.66 0.28
CA VAL A 10 -0.78 1.72 -1.05
C VAL A 10 0.56 2.40 -0.93
N GLY A 11 1.56 1.89 -1.64
CA GLY A 11 2.89 2.49 -1.67
C GLY A 11 3.74 2.00 -2.83
N ARG A 12 4.96 2.53 -2.91
CA ARG A 12 5.96 2.08 -3.88
C ARG A 12 7.09 1.35 -3.17
N LEU A 13 7.57 0.26 -3.78
CA LEU A 13 8.71 -0.48 -3.24
C LEU A 13 9.97 0.39 -3.22
N GLY A 14 10.65 0.41 -2.08
CA GLY A 14 11.90 1.16 -1.91
C GLY A 14 13.10 0.50 -2.56
N LYS A 15 13.09 -0.84 -2.63
CA LYS A 15 14.13 -1.66 -3.25
C LYS A 15 13.52 -2.90 -3.90
N LYS A 16 14.29 -3.55 -4.76
CA LYS A 16 13.91 -4.85 -5.32
C LYS A 16 13.76 -5.88 -4.19
N PRO A 17 12.65 -6.62 -4.12
CA PRO A 17 12.46 -7.65 -3.11
C PRO A 17 13.37 -8.86 -3.41
N GLU A 18 13.94 -9.44 -2.37
CA GLU A 18 14.80 -10.61 -2.45
C GLU A 18 14.16 -11.78 -1.72
N LEU A 19 14.03 -12.90 -2.42
CA LEU A 19 13.50 -14.12 -1.86
C LEU A 19 14.52 -14.72 -0.90
N LYS A 20 14.06 -15.08 0.28
CA LYS A 20 14.82 -15.79 1.31
C LYS A 20 14.07 -17.06 1.71
N GLU A 21 14.74 -17.94 2.41
CA GLU A 21 14.12 -19.12 3.01
C GLU A 21 14.26 -19.08 4.53
N THR A 22 13.22 -19.50 5.21
CA THR A 22 13.28 -19.73 6.66
C THR A 22 14.04 -21.03 6.97
N VAL A 23 14.34 -21.26 8.25
CA VAL A 23 14.97 -22.52 8.72
C VAL A 23 14.18 -23.75 8.26
N ASN A 24 12.87 -23.63 8.13
CA ASN A 24 11.98 -24.72 7.68
C ASN A 24 11.80 -24.74 6.14
N LYS A 25 12.69 -24.08 5.37
CA LYS A 25 12.63 -23.99 3.90
C LYS A 25 11.32 -23.38 3.36
N VAL A 26 10.70 -22.49 4.12
CA VAL A 26 9.53 -21.75 3.67
C VAL A 26 9.99 -20.46 2.99
N PRO A 27 9.58 -20.19 1.74
CA PRO A 27 9.89 -18.94 1.07
C PRO A 27 9.35 -17.74 1.86
N VAL A 28 10.18 -16.72 2.04
CA VAL A 28 9.84 -15.48 2.73
C VAL A 28 10.50 -14.29 2.02
N VAL A 29 9.81 -13.18 2.00
CA VAL A 29 10.35 -11.92 1.51
C VAL A 29 10.07 -10.80 2.52
N ASP A 30 11.11 -10.03 2.83
CA ASP A 30 11.03 -8.77 3.57
C ASP A 30 11.22 -7.61 2.58
N PHE A 31 10.30 -6.68 2.55
CA PHE A 31 10.38 -5.48 1.73
C PHE A 31 9.77 -4.27 2.45
N SER A 32 10.02 -3.09 1.93
CA SER A 32 9.42 -1.86 2.45
C SER A 32 8.72 -1.10 1.34
N ILE A 33 7.62 -0.47 1.68
CA ILE A 33 6.89 0.43 0.79
C ILE A 33 6.92 1.86 1.33
N ALA A 34 7.06 2.80 0.41
CA ALA A 34 6.93 4.23 0.66
C ALA A 34 5.47 4.63 0.46
N ASN A 35 4.78 4.91 1.56
CA ASN A 35 3.45 5.50 1.55
C ASN A 35 3.60 7.01 1.73
N SER A 36 3.38 7.77 0.68
CA SER A 36 3.56 9.21 0.67
C SER A 36 2.22 9.93 0.76
N ARG A 37 2.21 10.98 1.56
CA ARG A 37 1.08 11.89 1.71
C ARG A 37 1.56 13.33 1.58
N ASP A 38 0.95 14.05 0.65
CA ASP A 38 1.17 15.48 0.48
C ASP A 38 0.06 16.23 1.23
N TYR A 39 0.43 17.23 2.00
CA TYR A 39 -0.51 18.10 2.70
C TYR A 39 0.03 19.53 2.75
N LYS A 40 -0.87 20.51 2.96
CA LYS A 40 -0.47 21.90 3.19
C LYS A 40 -0.38 22.16 4.69
N ASP A 41 0.68 22.84 5.10
CA ASP A 41 0.84 23.31 6.47
C ASP A 41 -0.04 24.55 6.73
N ARG A 42 0.04 25.09 7.96
CA ARG A 42 -0.72 26.28 8.36
C ARG A 42 -0.35 27.53 7.56
N ASP A 43 0.86 27.57 7.01
CA ASP A 43 1.41 28.69 6.25
C ASP A 43 1.15 28.54 4.75
N GLY A 44 0.46 27.46 4.33
CA GLY A 44 0.10 27.18 2.94
C GLY A 44 1.20 26.50 2.12
N ASN A 45 2.32 26.10 2.73
CA ASN A 45 3.40 25.41 2.05
C ASN A 45 3.04 23.91 1.86
N GLU A 46 3.43 23.37 0.71
CA GLU A 46 3.28 21.93 0.44
C GLU A 46 4.35 21.15 1.20
N VAL A 47 3.89 20.24 2.07
CA VAL A 47 4.75 19.33 2.84
C VAL A 47 4.53 17.92 2.37
N LYS A 48 5.61 17.25 1.97
CA LYS A 48 5.62 15.83 1.60
C LYS A 48 6.06 15.00 2.78
N ARG A 49 5.21 14.07 3.20
CA ARG A 49 5.54 13.11 4.26
C ARG A 49 5.52 11.71 3.69
N THR A 50 6.61 10.98 3.85
CA THR A 50 6.72 9.58 3.44
C THR A 50 6.85 8.70 4.67
N ASN A 51 5.95 7.75 4.80
CA ASN A 51 6.02 6.71 5.81
C ASN A 51 6.59 5.44 5.17
N TRP A 52 7.64 4.91 5.74
CA TRP A 52 8.22 3.64 5.33
C TRP A 52 7.60 2.51 6.12
N ILE A 53 6.88 1.65 5.43
CA ILE A 53 6.17 0.51 6.04
C ILE A 53 6.93 -0.76 5.71
N ASN A 54 7.38 -1.47 6.74
CA ASN A 54 7.99 -2.78 6.58
C ASN A 54 6.90 -3.82 6.35
N CYS A 55 7.11 -4.69 5.37
CA CYS A 55 6.18 -5.73 4.99
C CYS A 55 6.91 -7.07 4.90
N ARG A 56 6.20 -8.15 5.22
CA ARG A 56 6.68 -9.51 5.10
C ARG A 56 5.61 -10.38 4.45
N ALA A 57 6.02 -11.21 3.50
CA ALA A 57 5.15 -12.19 2.88
C ALA A 57 5.80 -13.58 2.88
N TYR A 58 4.99 -14.62 2.86
CA TYR A 58 5.41 -16.02 2.90
C TYR A 58 4.88 -16.82 1.72
N LYS A 59 5.53 -17.94 1.45
CA LYS A 59 5.09 -18.97 0.48
C LYS A 59 4.94 -18.40 -0.93
N GLY A 60 3.90 -18.84 -1.66
CA GLY A 60 3.65 -18.42 -3.03
C GLY A 60 3.51 -16.91 -3.24
N LEU A 61 3.01 -16.17 -2.24
CA LEU A 61 2.94 -14.71 -2.31
C LEU A 61 4.35 -14.09 -2.30
N ALA A 62 5.28 -14.64 -1.52
CA ALA A 62 6.68 -14.20 -1.51
C ALA A 62 7.36 -14.41 -2.88
N GLU A 63 7.13 -15.56 -3.50
CA GLU A 63 7.64 -15.89 -4.84
C GLU A 63 7.08 -14.96 -5.90
N THR A 64 5.77 -14.69 -5.86
CA THR A 64 5.09 -13.76 -6.77
C THR A 64 5.64 -12.35 -6.65
N ILE A 65 5.83 -11.86 -5.43
CA ILE A 65 6.39 -10.54 -5.16
C ILE A 65 7.81 -10.42 -5.75
N CYS A 66 8.66 -11.41 -5.52
CA CYS A 66 10.03 -11.39 -6.01
C CYS A 66 10.14 -11.53 -7.52
N THR A 67 9.19 -12.22 -8.15
CA THR A 67 9.18 -12.44 -9.61
C THR A 67 8.71 -11.20 -10.38
N TYR A 68 7.67 -10.55 -9.91
CA TYR A 68 6.97 -9.51 -10.68
C TYR A 68 7.23 -8.07 -10.21
N LEU A 69 7.77 -7.87 -9.02
CA LEU A 69 8.00 -6.54 -8.48
C LEU A 69 9.46 -6.14 -8.49
N ASP A 70 9.69 -4.89 -8.82
CA ASP A 70 10.98 -4.22 -8.79
C ASP A 70 10.96 -2.97 -7.91
N ARG A 71 12.11 -2.34 -7.74
CA ARG A 71 12.20 -1.03 -7.09
C ARG A 71 11.30 -0.02 -7.78
N GLY A 72 10.49 0.67 -6.99
CA GLY A 72 9.57 1.70 -7.48
C GLY A 72 8.18 1.17 -7.90
N SER A 73 7.99 -0.15 -8.02
CA SER A 73 6.68 -0.74 -8.30
C SER A 73 5.63 -0.30 -7.30
N ARG A 74 4.44 0.06 -7.79
CA ARG A 74 3.31 0.50 -6.98
C ARG A 74 2.41 -0.68 -6.65
N VAL A 75 2.13 -0.85 -5.37
CA VAL A 75 1.32 -1.97 -4.86
C VAL A 75 0.30 -1.51 -3.84
N GLY A 76 -0.84 -2.19 -3.84
CA GLY A 76 -1.80 -2.18 -2.75
C GLY A 76 -1.59 -3.40 -1.88
N ILE A 77 -1.61 -3.24 -0.57
CA ILE A 77 -1.35 -4.30 0.40
C ILE A 77 -2.49 -4.37 1.40
N VAL A 78 -2.94 -5.57 1.66
CA VAL A 78 -3.78 -5.91 2.82
C VAL A 78 -3.00 -6.90 3.68
N GLY A 79 -3.03 -6.73 4.99
CA GLY A 79 -2.31 -7.60 5.89
C GLY A 79 -2.65 -7.35 7.35
N GLU A 80 -1.89 -7.96 8.23
CA GLU A 80 -2.00 -7.84 9.67
C GLU A 80 -0.76 -7.15 10.24
N LEU A 81 -0.94 -6.21 11.17
CA LEU A 81 0.17 -5.60 11.88
C LEU A 81 0.75 -6.60 12.88
N THR A 82 2.02 -6.90 12.74
CA THR A 82 2.72 -7.89 13.54
C THR A 82 3.95 -7.27 14.20
N VAL A 83 4.21 -7.65 15.43
CA VAL A 83 5.40 -7.26 16.18
C VAL A 83 6.16 -8.52 16.55
N ASP A 84 7.37 -8.67 16.02
CA ASP A 84 8.30 -9.70 16.46
C ASP A 84 9.15 -9.15 17.62
N GLU A 85 9.27 -9.91 18.68
CA GLU A 85 10.14 -9.62 19.83
C GLU A 85 11.24 -10.68 19.90
N TRP A 86 12.47 -10.26 20.06
CA TRP A 86 13.59 -11.17 20.27
C TRP A 86 14.62 -10.53 21.23
N GLU A 87 15.38 -11.37 21.86
CA GLU A 87 16.51 -10.96 22.69
C GLU A 87 17.81 -11.01 21.89
N ASP A 88 18.56 -9.91 21.90
CA ASP A 88 19.87 -9.86 21.27
C ASP A 88 20.86 -10.70 22.08
N LYS A 89 21.38 -11.74 21.47
CA LYS A 89 22.32 -12.68 22.11
C LYS A 89 23.64 -12.04 22.55
N THR A 90 23.97 -10.88 21.99
CA THR A 90 25.24 -10.18 22.28
C THR A 90 25.09 -9.20 23.42
N THR A 91 23.96 -8.48 23.50
CA THR A 91 23.71 -7.43 24.51
C THR A 91 22.72 -7.83 25.60
N GLY A 92 21.91 -8.90 25.39
CA GLY A 92 20.80 -9.31 26.26
C GLY A 92 19.62 -8.35 26.23
N GLU A 93 19.60 -7.40 25.32
CA GLU A 93 18.50 -6.44 25.18
C GLU A 93 17.36 -7.02 24.36
N LYS A 94 16.14 -6.72 24.80
CA LYS A 94 14.93 -7.03 24.04
C LYS A 94 14.79 -6.06 22.89
N LYS A 95 14.63 -6.59 21.67
CA LYS A 95 14.41 -5.83 20.44
C LYS A 95 13.07 -6.18 19.83
N TRP A 96 12.45 -5.21 19.19
CA TRP A 96 11.17 -5.36 18.52
C TRP A 96 11.27 -4.91 17.08
N LYS A 97 10.55 -5.60 16.20
CA LYS A 97 10.37 -5.20 14.82
C LYS A 97 8.91 -5.24 14.46
N THR A 98 8.36 -4.10 14.11
CA THR A 98 6.99 -3.99 13.63
C THR A 98 6.97 -4.11 12.11
N TYR A 99 6.09 -4.94 11.58
CA TYR A 99 5.88 -5.10 10.14
C TYR A 99 4.43 -5.51 9.84
N VAL A 100 4.03 -5.35 8.60
CA VAL A 100 2.76 -5.83 8.08
C VAL A 100 2.97 -7.22 7.49
N LEU A 101 2.31 -8.22 8.05
CA LEU A 101 2.23 -9.55 7.48
C LEU A 101 1.22 -9.52 6.34
N VAL A 102 1.71 -9.57 5.11
CA VAL A 102 0.90 -9.42 3.90
C VAL A 102 0.05 -10.67 3.66
N THR A 103 -1.25 -10.48 3.56
CA THR A 103 -2.22 -11.53 3.21
C THR A 103 -2.66 -11.42 1.76
N GLU A 104 -2.80 -10.19 1.25
CA GLU A 104 -3.20 -9.92 -0.13
C GLU A 104 -2.35 -8.78 -0.70
N LEU A 105 -2.07 -8.85 -1.99
CA LEU A 105 -1.30 -7.85 -2.71
C LEU A 105 -1.87 -7.63 -4.11
N GLU A 106 -2.06 -6.35 -4.45
CA GLU A 106 -2.52 -5.91 -5.76
C GLU A 106 -1.43 -5.14 -6.50
N PHE A 107 -1.25 -5.46 -7.77
CA PHE A 107 -0.32 -4.76 -8.66
C PHE A 107 -1.02 -3.53 -9.23
N LEU A 108 -0.52 -2.35 -8.93
CA LEU A 108 -1.14 -1.07 -9.35
C LEU A 108 -0.39 -0.37 -10.47
N ASP A 109 0.75 -0.87 -10.88
CA ASP A 109 1.41 -0.40 -12.10
C ASP A 109 0.78 -1.05 -13.33
N PRO A 110 0.63 -0.32 -14.45
CA PRO A 110 0.20 -0.92 -15.71
C PRO A 110 1.21 -2.00 -16.12
N LYS A 111 0.72 -3.12 -16.68
CA LYS A 111 1.58 -4.13 -17.30
C LYS A 111 2.52 -3.40 -18.28
N LYS A 112 3.81 -3.58 -18.11
CA LYS A 112 4.76 -3.32 -19.20
C LYS A 112 4.47 -4.36 -20.24
N ASP A 113 3.76 -3.97 -21.29
CA ASP A 113 3.68 -4.78 -22.49
C ASP A 113 5.11 -4.92 -23.02
N SER A 114 5.66 -6.13 -22.92
CA SER A 114 6.91 -6.47 -23.56
C SER A 114 6.70 -6.32 -25.06
N ASP A 115 7.39 -5.35 -25.65
CA ASP A 115 7.68 -5.17 -27.05
C ASP A 115 6.80 -5.94 -28.07
N THR A 116 5.85 -5.21 -28.65
CA THR A 116 5.51 -5.47 -30.02
C THR A 116 5.57 -4.14 -30.76
N ALA A 117 6.73 -3.88 -31.35
CA ALA A 117 6.84 -2.93 -32.41
C ALA A 117 6.00 -3.47 -33.58
N SER A 118 4.87 -2.86 -33.84
CA SER A 118 4.14 -2.97 -35.09
C SER A 118 3.41 -1.68 -35.35
N SER A 119 3.90 -0.98 -36.34
CA SER A 119 3.28 0.14 -37.01
C SER A 119 1.85 -0.17 -37.43
N GLY A 120 0.90 0.66 -37.05
CA GLY A 120 -0.49 0.55 -37.52
C GLY A 120 -1.23 1.84 -37.22
N SER A 121 -1.25 2.72 -38.19
CA SER A 121 -2.16 3.84 -38.48
C SER A 121 -3.29 4.12 -37.49
N GLY A 122 -3.31 5.37 -37.03
CA GLY A 122 -4.22 5.92 -36.03
C GLY A 122 -5.70 5.93 -36.41
N GLN A 123 -6.48 5.83 -35.38
CA GLN A 123 -7.73 6.55 -35.27
C GLN A 123 -7.74 7.28 -33.91
N PRO A 124 -8.15 8.55 -33.88
CA PRO A 124 -8.26 9.26 -32.62
C PRO A 124 -9.42 8.69 -31.81
N VAL A 125 -9.07 8.06 -30.70
CA VAL A 125 -10.06 7.65 -29.69
C VAL A 125 -10.59 8.93 -29.07
N THR A 126 -11.84 9.24 -29.35
CA THR A 126 -12.60 10.33 -28.76
C THR A 126 -12.61 10.10 -27.25
N GLN A 127 -11.95 10.97 -26.49
CA GLN A 127 -12.04 10.99 -25.05
C GLN A 127 -13.50 11.20 -24.65
N PRO A 128 -14.05 10.43 -23.70
CA PRO A 128 -15.34 10.77 -23.14
C PRO A 128 -15.20 12.13 -22.43
N GLN A 129 -15.91 13.14 -22.91
CA GLN A 129 -16.04 14.41 -22.23
C GLN A 129 -16.74 14.14 -20.89
N TYR A 130 -15.97 14.28 -19.82
CA TYR A 130 -16.55 14.41 -18.49
C TYR A 130 -17.21 15.79 -18.41
N GLU A 131 -18.53 15.84 -18.54
CA GLU A 131 -19.28 17.02 -18.15
C GLU A 131 -19.16 17.18 -16.62
N PRO A 132 -18.74 18.33 -16.11
CA PRO A 132 -18.73 18.55 -14.68
C PRO A 132 -20.19 18.55 -14.19
N TYR A 133 -20.51 17.66 -13.29
CA TYR A 133 -21.78 17.64 -12.57
C TYR A 133 -21.90 18.93 -11.76
N THR A 134 -22.44 19.96 -12.33
CA THR A 134 -22.93 21.13 -11.64
C THR A 134 -24.40 20.88 -11.23
N GLN A 135 -24.58 20.10 -10.17
CA GLN A 135 -25.81 20.18 -9.43
C GLN A 135 -25.67 21.25 -8.35
N PRO A 136 -26.57 22.23 -8.29
CA PRO A 136 -26.54 23.20 -7.19
C PRO A 136 -26.83 22.45 -5.88
N TYR A 137 -25.91 22.54 -4.94
CA TYR A 137 -26.07 22.09 -3.58
C TYR A 137 -27.26 22.82 -2.96
N THR A 138 -28.37 22.14 -2.79
CA THR A 138 -29.51 22.61 -2.00
C THR A 138 -29.21 22.22 -0.55
N PRO A 139 -28.97 23.17 0.38
CA PRO A 139 -28.83 22.82 1.78
C PRO A 139 -30.14 22.25 2.29
N GLY A 140 -30.14 20.93 2.52
CA GLY A 140 -31.26 20.25 3.15
C GLY A 140 -31.43 20.77 4.56
N ASN A 141 -32.67 21.14 4.89
CA ASN A 141 -33.14 21.47 6.22
C ASN A 141 -32.75 20.35 7.19
N TYR A 142 -31.72 20.57 7.99
CA TYR A 142 -31.51 19.78 9.19
C TYR A 142 -32.51 20.27 10.21
N ALA A 143 -33.65 19.56 10.31
CA ALA A 143 -34.56 19.69 11.44
C ALA A 143 -33.76 19.43 12.71
N ALA A 144 -33.84 20.34 13.65
CA ALA A 144 -33.23 20.26 14.97
C ALA A 144 -33.50 18.89 15.59
N ILE A 145 -32.44 18.19 15.95
CA ILE A 145 -32.52 17.01 16.80
C ILE A 145 -32.77 17.55 18.20
N ASP A 146 -33.97 17.25 18.73
CA ASP A 146 -34.34 17.59 20.10
C ASP A 146 -33.29 17.06 21.09
N GLU A 147 -32.75 17.96 21.89
CA GLU A 147 -31.85 17.70 23.04
C GLU A 147 -32.67 17.17 24.22
N ASP A 148 -33.29 16.01 24.12
CA ASP A 148 -33.89 15.38 25.31
C ASP A 148 -33.91 13.86 25.15
N VAL A 149 -32.73 13.23 25.29
CA VAL A 149 -32.62 11.81 25.68
C VAL A 149 -31.36 11.62 26.52
N PHE A 150 -31.47 11.83 27.79
CA PHE A 150 -30.70 11.17 28.83
C PHE A 150 -31.64 10.57 29.84
#